data_11cef5faf6792083f196e13ee92c4ecd
#
_entry.id   11cef5faf6792083f196e13ee92c4ecd
#
_cell.length_a   1.000
_cell.length_b   1.000
_cell.length_c   1.000
_cell.angle_alpha   90.00
_cell.angle_beta   90.00
_cell.angle_gamma   90.00
#
_symmetry.space_group_name_H-M   'P 1'
#
loop_
_entity.id
_entity.type
_entity.pdbx_description
1 polymer ?
#
loop_
_entity_poly.entity_id
_entity_poly.type
_entity_poly.pdbx_seq_one_letter_code
_entity_poly.pdbx_strand_id
1 'polypeptide(L)' 'MSNIQLAANLQRLRKDHHFTQTQFSKKLNISRQAYSNYETGKRIPDLDIIIRIANIYHISLENLLTQTCSKD' A
#
# COMPACT_ATOMS: atom_id res chain seq x y z
N MET A 1 12.82 2.14 9.92
CA MET A 1 11.97 1.40 8.97
C MET A 1 12.12 1.96 7.57
N SER A 2 12.17 1.10 6.62
CA SER A 2 12.47 1.48 5.25
C SER A 2 11.20 1.79 4.47
N ASN A 3 11.25 2.86 3.69
CA ASN A 3 10.23 3.20 2.73
C ASN A 3 10.04 2.09 1.69
N ILE A 4 11.12 1.39 1.41
CA ILE A 4 11.11 0.30 0.42
C ILE A 4 10.22 -0.85 0.89
N GLN A 5 10.24 -1.14 2.17
CA GLN A 5 9.40 -2.22 2.69
C GLN A 5 7.92 -1.91 2.54
N LEU A 6 7.52 -0.70 2.86
CA LEU A 6 6.13 -0.30 2.68
C LEU A 6 5.73 -0.37 1.21
N ALA A 7 6.58 0.14 0.33
CA ALA A 7 6.30 0.13 -1.10
C ALA A 7 6.10 -1.30 -1.61
N ALA A 8 6.96 -2.21 -1.19
CA ALA A 8 6.84 -3.61 -1.60
C ALA A 8 5.57 -4.25 -1.06
N ASN A 9 5.21 -3.93 0.18
CA ASN A 9 3.98 -4.45 0.77
C ASN A 9 2.75 -3.97 0.03
N LEU A 10 2.73 -2.70 -0.36
CA LEU A 10 1.59 -2.16 -1.11
C LEU A 10 1.42 -2.87 -2.43
N GLN A 11 2.51 -3.10 -3.14
CA GLN A 11 2.43 -3.76 -4.43
C GLN A 11 1.98 -5.22 -4.27
N ARG A 12 2.52 -5.91 -3.29
CA ARG A 12 2.17 -7.32 -3.07
C ARG A 12 0.70 -7.46 -2.69
N LEU A 13 0.22 -6.63 -1.77
CA LEU A 13 -1.17 -6.70 -1.34
C LEU A 13 -2.11 -6.41 -2.49
N ARG A 14 -1.77 -5.40 -3.30
CA ARG A 14 -2.61 -5.05 -4.43
C ARG A 14 -2.72 -6.21 -5.41
N LYS A 15 -1.59 -6.82 -5.72
CA LYS A 15 -1.59 -7.95 -6.67
C LYS A 15 -2.30 -9.16 -6.10
N ASP A 16 -2.12 -9.42 -4.81
CA ASP A 16 -2.79 -10.54 -4.16
C ASP A 16 -4.31 -10.39 -4.19
N HIS A 17 -4.80 -9.16 -4.17
CA HIS A 17 -6.22 -8.88 -4.22
C HIS A 17 -6.71 -8.58 -5.63
N HIS A 18 -5.84 -8.76 -6.61
CA HIS A 18 -6.20 -8.64 -8.03
C HIS A 18 -6.69 -7.25 -8.43
N PHE A 19 -6.16 -6.21 -7.79
CA PHE A 19 -6.45 -4.84 -8.18
C PHE A 19 -5.40 -4.34 -9.16
N THR A 20 -5.84 -3.52 -10.13
CA THR A 20 -4.89 -2.70 -10.88
C THR A 20 -4.58 -1.45 -10.06
N GLN A 21 -3.50 -0.74 -10.42
CA GLN A 21 -3.19 0.52 -9.77
C GLN A 21 -4.34 1.52 -9.92
N THR A 22 -4.96 1.55 -11.10
CA THR A 22 -6.09 2.44 -11.33
C THR A 22 -7.26 2.11 -10.42
N GLN A 23 -7.58 0.82 -10.29
CA GLN A 23 -8.69 0.42 -9.42
C GLN A 23 -8.42 0.79 -7.97
N PHE A 24 -7.22 0.52 -7.50
CA PHE A 24 -6.92 0.78 -6.10
C PHE A 24 -6.80 2.27 -5.80
N SER A 25 -6.22 3.04 -6.71
CA SER A 25 -6.15 4.49 -6.52
C SER A 25 -7.53 5.11 -6.40
N LYS A 26 -8.50 4.58 -7.15
CA LYS A 26 -9.88 5.07 -7.03
C LYS A 26 -10.47 4.76 -5.67
N LYS A 27 -10.14 3.59 -5.11
CA LYS A 27 -10.62 3.27 -3.76
C LYS A 27 -10.07 4.23 -2.73
N LEU A 28 -8.87 4.75 -2.96
CA LEU A 28 -8.25 5.72 -2.07
C LEU A 28 -8.62 7.15 -2.41
N ASN A 29 -9.32 7.35 -3.51
CA ASN A 29 -9.71 8.68 -3.99
C ASN A 29 -8.49 9.56 -4.27
N ILE A 30 -7.48 8.97 -4.90
CA ILE A 30 -6.27 9.67 -5.31
C ILE A 30 -5.98 9.31 -6.77
N SER A 31 -5.06 10.04 -7.39
CA SER A 31 -4.69 9.75 -8.77
C SER A 31 -3.87 8.47 -8.85
N ARG A 32 -3.90 7.83 -10.02
CA ARG A 32 -3.08 6.65 -10.24
C ARG A 32 -1.59 6.99 -10.08
N GLN A 33 -1.20 8.17 -10.55
CA GLN A 33 0.21 8.57 -10.45
C GLN A 33 0.64 8.72 -9.00
N ALA A 34 -0.21 9.30 -8.16
CA ALA A 34 0.09 9.42 -6.75
C ALA A 34 0.26 8.04 -6.10
N TYR A 35 -0.65 7.13 -6.42
CA TYR A 35 -0.56 5.79 -5.86
C TYR A 35 0.69 5.07 -6.37
N SER A 36 1.00 5.20 -7.66
CA SER A 36 2.18 4.59 -8.24
C SER A 36 3.45 5.05 -7.52
N ASN A 37 3.51 6.31 -7.15
CA ASN A 37 4.65 6.83 -6.41
C ASN A 37 4.81 6.14 -5.06
N TYR A 38 3.70 5.73 -4.43
CA TYR A 38 3.78 4.98 -3.17
C TYR A 38 4.36 3.59 -3.40
N GLU A 39 3.98 2.93 -4.49
CA GLU A 39 4.46 1.57 -4.77
C GLU A 39 5.92 1.54 -5.22
N THR A 40 6.42 2.64 -5.75
CA THR A 40 7.81 2.69 -6.21
C THR A 40 8.74 3.28 -5.16
N GLY A 41 8.19 3.73 -4.04
CA GLY A 41 9.01 4.32 -2.99
C GLY A 41 9.39 5.77 -3.22
N LYS A 42 8.87 6.38 -4.27
CA LYS A 42 9.17 7.79 -4.55
C LYS A 42 8.53 8.72 -3.54
N ARG A 43 7.41 8.33 -2.98
CA ARG A 43 6.72 9.10 -1.96
C ARG A 43 6.21 8.17 -0.88
N ILE A 44 6.18 8.69 0.34
CA ILE A 44 5.62 7.96 1.48
C ILE A 44 4.20 8.48 1.69
N PRO A 45 3.19 7.59 1.70
CA PRO A 45 1.83 8.07 1.96
C PRO A 45 1.73 8.61 3.37
N ASP A 46 0.90 9.62 3.57
CA ASP A 46 0.70 10.15 4.91
C ASP A 46 -0.16 9.18 5.72
N LEU A 47 -0.27 9.47 7.01
CA LEU A 47 -0.93 8.56 7.93
C LEU A 47 -2.38 8.29 7.54
N ASP A 48 -3.09 9.31 7.06
CA ASP A 48 -4.48 9.14 6.66
C ASP A 48 -4.61 8.12 5.55
N ILE A 49 -3.74 8.19 4.55
CA ILE A 49 -3.76 7.25 3.44
C ILE A 49 -3.38 5.85 3.93
N ILE A 50 -2.40 5.76 4.81
CA ILE A 50 -1.97 4.48 5.36
C ILE A 50 -3.12 3.80 6.09
N ILE A 51 -3.86 4.55 6.88
CA ILE A 51 -5.01 4.01 7.62
C ILE A 51 -6.07 3.50 6.66
N ARG A 52 -6.35 4.25 5.60
CA ARG A 52 -7.33 3.83 4.62
C ARG A 52 -6.92 2.54 3.93
N ILE A 53 -5.64 2.42 3.58
CA ILE A 53 -5.14 1.20 2.94
C ILE A 53 -5.31 0.02 3.88
N ALA A 54 -4.92 0.17 5.12
CA ALA A 54 -5.04 -0.91 6.09
C ALA A 54 -6.49 -1.35 6.27
N ASN A 55 -7.41 -0.38 6.28
CA ASN A 55 -8.83 -0.69 6.39
C ASN A 55 -9.36 -1.44 5.19
N ILE A 56 -8.92 -1.06 3.99
CA ILE A 56 -9.38 -1.74 2.78
C ILE A 56 -8.95 -3.20 2.78
N TYR A 57 -7.74 -3.48 3.24
CA TYR A 57 -7.21 -4.84 3.27
C TYR A 57 -7.54 -5.58 4.56
N HIS A 58 -8.17 -4.91 5.53
CA HIS A 58 -8.52 -5.50 6.83
C HIS A 58 -7.30 -6.03 7.56
N ILE A 59 -6.23 -5.27 7.55
CA ILE A 59 -5.01 -5.62 8.28
C ILE A 59 -4.65 -4.49 9.24
N SER A 60 -3.80 -4.79 10.21
CA SER A 60 -3.36 -3.79 11.16
C SER A 60 -2.36 -2.85 10.50
N LEU A 61 -2.22 -1.65 11.06
CA LEU A 61 -1.19 -0.73 10.60
C LEU A 61 0.19 -1.33 10.76
N GLU A 62 0.41 -2.04 11.85
CA GLU A 62 1.68 -2.67 12.09
C GLU A 62 2.02 -3.66 10.98
N ASN A 63 1.07 -4.49 10.61
CA ASN A 63 1.28 -5.45 9.54
C ASN A 63 1.57 -4.76 8.20
N LEU A 64 0.85 -3.69 7.92
CA LEU A 64 1.07 -2.97 6.67
C LEU A 64 2.47 -2.37 6.62
N LEU A 65 2.94 -1.82 7.72
CA LEU A 65 4.20 -1.09 7.73
C LEU A 65 5.42 -1.98 7.92
N THR A 66 5.26 -3.10 8.61
CA THR A 66 6.40 -3.92 8.98
C THR A 66 6.36 -5.35 8.46
N GLN A 67 5.23 -5.75 7.92
CA GLN A 67 5.06 -7.13 7.46
C GLN A 67 6.09 -7.48 6.40
N THR A 68 6.77 -8.57 6.60
CA THR A 68 7.61 -9.09 5.55
C THR A 68 6.79 -10.08 4.75
N CYS A 69 7.24 -10.41 3.61
CA CYS A 69 6.50 -11.28 2.73
C CYS A 69 6.39 -12.71 3.23
N SER A 70 7.26 -13.09 4.09
CA SER A 70 7.25 -14.47 4.49
C SER A 70 6.09 -14.76 5.37
N LYS A 71 5.92 -15.25 5.50
CA LYS A 71 5.26 -15.69 6.31
C LYS A 71 5.39 -16.66 6.86
N ASP A 72 5.78 -16.70 7.01
CA ASP A 72 6.03 -17.56 7.47
C ASP A 72 5.80 -18.13 7.76
#